data_fa201613dfa2824d6f21cb16c83a41dc
#
_entry.id   fa201613dfa2824d6f21cb16c83a41dc
#
_cell.length_a   1.000
_cell.length_b   1.000
_cell.length_c   1.000
_cell.angle_alpha   90.00
_cell.angle_beta   90.00
_cell.angle_gamma   90.00
#
_symmetry.space_group_name_H-M   'P 1'
#
loop_
_entity.id
_entity.type
_entity.pdbx_description
1 polymer ?
#
loop_
_entity_poly.entity_id
_entity_poly.type
_entity_poly.pdbx_seq_one_letter_code
_entity_poly.pdbx_strand_id
1 'polypeptide(L)'
;MVLLDYLKWRNDVSLKASPFNDIDNVILSCLAYIDFSEFFTNSNDSYTIEEIFELFCKNHSLDEIRESKQFTERIALLLEEMVQADRFKGTKVVHYAEDLDKEKVKQFAAVTFILPDGTNYISFRGTDSTIIGWKEDFLMTFMADTEGAKEAVKYINKVSKFLEGNLMVGGHSKGGNFAMFASAFCDNVVQERISRVYNNDGPGFRDEVIKSNEYQAIVHKICTIVPQTSMIGQLLANESEQKVIESDAFGLY
;
A
#
# COMPACT_ATOMS: atom_id res chain seq x y z
N MET A 1 1.98 18.07 7.54
CA MET A 1 2.31 16.74 6.93
C MET A 1 2.43 16.97 5.42
N VAL A 2 3.58 16.68 4.86
CA VAL A 2 3.93 16.97 3.45
C VAL A 2 2.93 16.41 2.41
N LEU A 3 2.34 15.23 2.68
CA LEU A 3 1.35 14.63 1.76
C LEU A 3 0.06 15.47 1.65
N LEU A 4 -0.40 16.06 2.75
CA LEU A 4 -1.55 16.98 2.72
C LEU A 4 -1.21 18.26 1.95
N ASP A 5 0.02 18.77 2.10
CA ASP A 5 0.45 19.96 1.37
C ASP A 5 0.51 19.68 -0.14
N TYR A 6 0.98 18.49 -0.53
CA TYR A 6 0.97 18.05 -1.93
C TYR A 6 -0.45 18.00 -2.49
N LEU A 7 -1.40 17.37 -1.77
CA LEU A 7 -2.80 17.29 -2.20
C LEU A 7 -3.42 18.68 -2.40
N LYS A 8 -3.20 19.61 -1.46
CA LYS A 8 -3.68 21.00 -1.56
C LYS A 8 -3.06 21.74 -2.73
N TRP A 9 -1.76 21.57 -2.95
CA TRP A 9 -1.04 22.26 -4.02
C TRP A 9 -1.37 21.71 -5.41
N ARG A 10 -1.69 20.41 -5.50
CA ARG A 10 -1.94 19.70 -6.77
C ARG A 10 -3.43 19.36 -6.97
N ASN A 11 -4.34 19.95 -6.20
CA ASN A 11 -5.75 19.59 -6.24
C ASN A 11 -6.42 19.81 -7.60
N ASP A 12 -5.97 20.80 -8.38
CA ASP A 12 -6.45 21.17 -9.71
C ASP A 12 -5.74 20.43 -10.88
N VAL A 13 -4.82 19.53 -10.57
CA VAL A 13 -4.01 18.83 -11.60
C VAL A 13 -4.43 17.37 -11.71
N SER A 14 -5.24 17.05 -12.72
CA SER A 14 -5.69 15.70 -12.98
C SER A 14 -4.56 14.75 -13.39
N LEU A 15 -4.78 13.42 -13.24
CA LEU A 15 -3.84 12.37 -13.71
C LEU A 15 -3.61 12.44 -15.22
N LYS A 16 -4.57 12.96 -15.99
CA LYS A 16 -4.41 13.17 -17.43
C LYS A 16 -3.42 14.31 -17.76
N ALA A 17 -3.42 15.37 -16.94
CA ALA A 17 -2.52 16.51 -17.12
C ALA A 17 -1.10 16.22 -16.60
N SER A 18 -1.00 15.44 -15.53
CA SER A 18 0.27 14.99 -14.95
C SER A 18 0.12 13.54 -14.51
N PRO A 19 0.77 12.57 -15.16
CA PRO A 19 0.65 11.16 -14.88
C PRO A 19 0.94 10.80 -13.42
N PHE A 20 0.49 9.62 -13.01
CA PHE A 20 0.76 9.03 -11.70
C PHE A 20 2.25 9.09 -11.33
N ASN A 21 2.55 9.46 -10.09
CA ASN A 21 3.91 9.66 -9.62
C ASN A 21 4.16 9.03 -8.24
N ASP A 22 5.40 9.16 -7.75
CA ASP A 22 5.84 8.55 -6.50
C ASP A 22 5.06 9.05 -5.26
N ILE A 23 4.60 10.31 -5.25
CA ILE A 23 3.83 10.85 -4.12
C ILE A 23 2.40 10.28 -4.12
N ASP A 24 1.80 10.13 -5.30
CA ASP A 24 0.49 9.47 -5.43
C ASP A 24 0.54 8.04 -4.89
N ASN A 25 1.63 7.31 -5.23
CA ASN A 25 1.89 5.98 -4.69
C ASN A 25 1.95 5.98 -3.16
N VAL A 26 2.70 6.90 -2.55
CA VAL A 26 2.80 6.98 -1.07
C VAL A 26 1.43 7.26 -0.46
N ILE A 27 0.63 8.17 -1.04
CA ILE A 27 -0.73 8.47 -0.58
C ILE A 27 -1.59 7.21 -0.59
N LEU A 28 -1.65 6.49 -1.72
CA LEU A 28 -2.47 5.28 -1.83
C LEU A 28 -1.96 4.15 -0.93
N SER A 29 -0.65 4.05 -0.73
CA SER A 29 -0.06 3.09 0.22
C SER A 29 -0.42 3.41 1.67
N CYS A 30 -0.47 4.69 2.03
CA CYS A 30 -0.91 5.13 3.36
C CYS A 30 -2.40 4.86 3.57
N LEU A 31 -3.25 5.05 2.55
CA LEU A 31 -4.70 4.80 2.69
C LEU A 31 -5.03 3.35 3.07
N ALA A 32 -4.18 2.38 2.76
CA ALA A 32 -4.40 1.00 3.17
C ALA A 32 -4.44 0.78 4.70
N TYR A 33 -4.02 1.77 5.50
CA TYR A 33 -4.15 1.74 6.97
C TYR A 33 -5.55 2.11 7.48
N ILE A 34 -6.41 2.67 6.63
CA ILE A 34 -7.81 2.90 6.98
C ILE A 34 -8.49 1.53 7.15
N ASP A 35 -9.28 1.40 8.20
CA ASP A 35 -10.09 0.20 8.41
C ASP A 35 -11.31 0.22 7.49
N PHE A 36 -11.15 -0.33 6.31
CA PHE A 36 -12.25 -0.45 5.36
C PHE A 36 -13.28 -1.53 5.74
N SER A 37 -13.02 -2.37 6.76
CA SER A 37 -14.02 -3.34 7.23
C SER A 37 -15.29 -2.68 7.75
N GLU A 38 -15.20 -1.41 8.18
CA GLU A 38 -16.36 -0.61 8.58
C GLU A 38 -17.34 -0.37 7.41
N PHE A 39 -16.88 -0.45 6.16
CA PHE A 39 -17.65 -0.10 4.96
C PHE A 39 -17.94 -1.31 4.08
N PHE A 40 -16.99 -2.23 3.99
CA PHE A 40 -17.07 -3.40 3.12
C PHE A 40 -17.72 -4.57 3.87
N THR A 41 -18.96 -4.90 3.49
CA THR A 41 -19.70 -6.06 4.04
C THR A 41 -19.61 -7.27 3.14
N ASN A 42 -19.34 -7.05 1.83
CA ASN A 42 -19.22 -8.09 0.82
C ASN A 42 -18.00 -7.86 -0.07
N SER A 43 -17.47 -8.93 -0.62
CA SER A 43 -16.30 -8.88 -1.53
C SER A 43 -16.53 -8.14 -2.85
N ASN A 44 -17.79 -7.90 -3.21
CA ASN A 44 -18.19 -7.20 -4.44
C ASN A 44 -18.55 -5.72 -4.20
N ASP A 45 -18.49 -5.26 -2.95
CA ASP A 45 -18.74 -3.86 -2.64
C ASP A 45 -17.73 -2.97 -3.37
N SER A 46 -18.21 -1.84 -3.84
CA SER A 46 -17.44 -0.83 -4.55
C SER A 46 -17.94 0.54 -4.14
N TYR A 47 -17.05 1.38 -3.69
CA TYR A 47 -17.34 2.74 -3.27
C TYR A 47 -16.43 3.72 -3.99
N THR A 48 -16.88 4.94 -4.21
CA THR A 48 -16.00 6.04 -4.56
C THR A 48 -15.29 6.57 -3.31
N ILE A 49 -14.19 7.30 -3.50
CA ILE A 49 -13.46 7.90 -2.37
C ILE A 49 -14.36 8.88 -1.61
N GLU A 50 -15.29 9.56 -2.31
CA GLU A 50 -16.27 10.46 -1.74
C GLU A 50 -17.25 9.72 -0.82
N GLU A 51 -17.78 8.58 -1.28
CA GLU A 51 -18.68 7.74 -0.48
C GLU A 51 -17.99 7.18 0.77
N ILE A 52 -16.73 6.75 0.63
CA ILE A 52 -15.90 6.33 1.78
C ILE A 52 -15.73 7.49 2.76
N PHE A 53 -15.41 8.68 2.29
CA PHE A 53 -15.24 9.85 3.16
C PHE A 53 -16.54 10.21 3.90
N GLU A 54 -17.69 10.20 3.21
CA GLU A 54 -18.98 10.43 3.83
C GLU A 54 -19.32 9.39 4.91
N LEU A 55 -19.05 8.11 4.63
CA LEU A 55 -19.26 7.03 5.59
C LEU A 55 -18.31 7.16 6.79
N PHE A 56 -17.05 7.47 6.53
CA PHE A 56 -16.05 7.69 7.57
C PHE A 56 -16.45 8.83 8.53
N CYS A 57 -16.89 9.97 8.01
CA CYS A 57 -17.32 11.13 8.81
C CYS A 57 -18.59 10.87 9.64
N LYS A 58 -19.38 9.83 9.35
CA LYS A 58 -20.52 9.44 10.21
C LYS A 58 -20.07 8.78 11.51
N ASN A 59 -18.92 8.10 11.49
CA ASN A 59 -18.43 7.30 12.61
C ASN A 59 -17.27 7.98 13.34
N HIS A 60 -16.55 8.91 12.68
CA HIS A 60 -15.31 9.50 13.18
C HIS A 60 -15.34 11.04 13.14
N SER A 61 -14.77 11.67 14.16
CA SER A 61 -14.60 13.11 14.24
C SER A 61 -13.27 13.55 13.62
N LEU A 62 -13.33 14.34 12.55
CA LEU A 62 -12.13 14.88 11.92
C LEU A 62 -11.35 15.81 12.86
N ASP A 63 -12.02 16.53 13.77
CA ASP A 63 -11.36 17.41 14.71
C ASP A 63 -10.53 16.64 15.73
N GLU A 64 -11.04 15.52 16.24
CA GLU A 64 -10.27 14.61 17.10
C GLU A 64 -9.06 14.01 16.37
N ILE A 65 -9.25 13.64 15.11
CA ILE A 65 -8.17 13.09 14.26
C ILE A 65 -7.08 14.14 14.01
N ARG A 66 -7.43 15.42 13.81
CA ARG A 66 -6.44 16.49 13.64
C ARG A 66 -5.58 16.71 14.89
N GLU A 67 -6.14 16.46 16.08
CA GLU A 67 -5.43 16.54 17.36
C GLU A 67 -4.61 15.30 17.69
N SER A 68 -4.88 14.18 17.01
CA SER A 68 -4.16 12.93 17.24
C SER A 68 -2.68 13.04 16.87
N LYS A 69 -1.85 12.37 17.66
CA LYS A 69 -0.42 12.20 17.40
C LYS A 69 -0.12 10.88 16.68
N GLN A 70 -1.10 10.00 16.53
CA GLN A 70 -0.90 8.72 15.87
C GLN A 70 -0.93 8.89 14.36
N PHE A 71 0.11 8.38 13.69
CA PHE A 71 0.24 8.47 12.23
C PHE A 71 -0.95 7.81 11.52
N THR A 72 -1.32 6.60 11.95
CA THR A 72 -2.40 5.83 11.33
C THR A 72 -3.76 6.53 11.40
N GLU A 73 -4.08 7.20 12.51
CA GLU A 73 -5.32 7.98 12.63
C GLU A 73 -5.30 9.19 11.69
N ARG A 74 -4.16 9.90 11.62
CA ARG A 74 -4.02 11.09 10.77
C ARG A 74 -4.05 10.81 9.28
N ILE A 75 -3.86 9.55 8.85
CA ILE A 75 -3.99 9.16 7.44
C ILE A 75 -5.41 9.47 6.92
N ALA A 76 -6.43 9.37 7.76
CA ALA A 76 -7.80 9.68 7.35
C ALA A 76 -7.97 11.14 6.86
N LEU A 77 -7.10 12.08 7.25
CA LEU A 77 -7.10 13.44 6.70
C LEU A 77 -6.74 13.48 5.21
N LEU A 78 -6.10 12.44 4.68
CA LEU A 78 -5.85 12.35 3.24
C LEU A 78 -7.17 12.21 2.46
N LEU A 79 -8.17 11.49 3.02
CA LEU A 79 -9.50 11.37 2.38
C LEU A 79 -10.14 12.75 2.19
N GLU A 80 -10.09 13.62 3.22
CA GLU A 80 -10.65 14.98 3.17
C GLU A 80 -10.09 15.80 2.01
N GLU A 81 -8.79 15.72 1.77
CA GLU A 81 -8.14 16.46 0.69
C GLU A 81 -8.33 15.77 -0.68
N MET A 82 -8.35 14.44 -0.70
CA MET A 82 -8.49 13.67 -1.95
C MET A 82 -9.86 13.86 -2.61
N VAL A 83 -10.94 13.97 -1.83
CA VAL A 83 -12.29 14.21 -2.39
C VAL A 83 -12.43 15.57 -3.07
N GLN A 84 -11.53 16.52 -2.78
CA GLN A 84 -11.47 17.83 -3.42
C GLN A 84 -10.49 17.88 -4.60
N ALA A 85 -9.61 16.89 -4.72
CA ALA A 85 -8.53 16.90 -5.69
C ALA A 85 -8.96 16.22 -7.01
N ASP A 86 -8.95 16.96 -8.13
CA ASP A 86 -9.26 16.45 -9.48
C ASP A 86 -8.43 15.19 -9.84
N ARG A 87 -7.31 15.03 -9.16
CA ARG A 87 -6.40 13.90 -9.33
C ARG A 87 -6.97 12.60 -8.82
N PHE A 88 -7.77 12.64 -7.74
CA PHE A 88 -8.29 11.46 -7.05
C PHE A 88 -9.81 11.38 -7.00
N LYS A 89 -10.49 12.47 -7.30
CA LYS A 89 -11.94 12.54 -7.31
C LYS A 89 -12.53 11.47 -8.23
N GLY A 90 -13.49 10.69 -7.71
CA GLY A 90 -14.08 9.56 -8.42
C GLY A 90 -13.21 8.29 -8.40
N THR A 91 -12.10 8.25 -7.66
CA THR A 91 -11.37 7.00 -7.41
C THR A 91 -12.29 5.97 -6.80
N LYS A 92 -12.34 4.77 -7.38
CA LYS A 92 -13.08 3.64 -6.80
C LYS A 92 -12.20 2.86 -5.86
N VAL A 93 -12.77 2.52 -4.71
CA VAL A 93 -12.19 1.63 -3.70
C VAL A 93 -12.92 0.30 -3.81
N VAL A 94 -12.19 -0.77 -4.08
CA VAL A 94 -12.75 -2.09 -4.37
C VAL A 94 -11.92 -3.20 -3.74
N HIS A 95 -12.50 -4.38 -3.63
CA HIS A 95 -11.79 -5.62 -3.26
C HIS A 95 -11.03 -5.54 -1.93
N TYR A 96 -11.58 -4.84 -0.93
CA TYR A 96 -10.97 -4.89 0.40
C TYR A 96 -10.93 -6.33 0.93
N ALA A 97 -9.82 -6.70 1.53
CA ALA A 97 -9.65 -7.96 2.23
C ALA A 97 -8.79 -7.76 3.48
N GLU A 98 -9.20 -8.39 4.55
CA GLU A 98 -8.46 -8.44 5.81
C GLU A 98 -8.48 -9.87 6.36
N ASP A 99 -7.35 -10.31 6.89
CA ASP A 99 -7.21 -11.63 7.52
C ASP A 99 -6.23 -11.55 8.68
N LEU A 100 -6.77 -11.72 9.89
CA LEU A 100 -6.02 -11.71 11.13
C LEU A 100 -6.12 -13.09 11.79
N ASP A 101 -5.01 -13.83 11.81
CA ASP A 101 -4.93 -15.15 12.43
C ASP A 101 -3.82 -15.17 13.49
N LYS A 102 -4.24 -15.24 14.75
CA LYS A 102 -3.33 -15.23 15.91
C LYS A 102 -2.48 -16.49 16.02
N GLU A 103 -3.00 -17.63 15.62
CA GLU A 103 -2.32 -18.93 15.72
C GLU A 103 -1.22 -19.03 14.64
N LYS A 104 -1.49 -18.53 13.46
CA LYS A 104 -0.54 -18.49 12.33
C LYS A 104 0.37 -17.26 12.31
N VAL A 105 0.22 -16.37 13.30
CA VAL A 105 0.96 -15.08 13.34
C VAL A 105 0.81 -14.34 12.00
N LYS A 106 -0.43 -14.24 11.51
CA LYS A 106 -0.76 -13.58 10.24
C LYS A 106 -1.53 -12.29 10.49
N GLN A 107 -1.03 -11.20 9.92
CA GLN A 107 -1.74 -9.94 9.80
C GLN A 107 -1.68 -9.47 8.36
N PHE A 108 -2.78 -9.62 7.65
CA PHE A 108 -2.91 -9.23 6.26
C PHE A 108 -4.08 -8.27 6.08
N ALA A 109 -3.87 -7.19 5.32
CA ALA A 109 -4.96 -6.43 4.73
C ALA A 109 -4.51 -5.82 3.41
N ALA A 110 -5.44 -5.72 2.48
CA ALA A 110 -5.22 -5.13 1.17
C ALA A 110 -6.49 -4.47 0.64
N VAL A 111 -6.30 -3.45 -0.19
CA VAL A 111 -7.36 -2.74 -0.87
C VAL A 111 -6.91 -2.40 -2.30
N THR A 112 -7.85 -2.32 -3.24
CA THR A 112 -7.56 -1.93 -4.61
C THR A 112 -8.23 -0.60 -4.93
N PHE A 113 -7.47 0.32 -5.52
CA PHE A 113 -7.94 1.62 -6.01
C PHE A 113 -7.97 1.59 -7.54
N ILE A 114 -9.10 2.02 -8.14
CA ILE A 114 -9.21 2.28 -9.57
C ILE A 114 -9.29 3.79 -9.74
N LEU A 115 -8.23 4.39 -10.25
CA LEU A 115 -8.09 5.83 -10.39
C LEU A 115 -8.91 6.37 -11.57
N PRO A 116 -9.19 7.69 -11.63
CA PRO A 116 -10.01 8.30 -12.69
C PRO A 116 -9.48 8.11 -14.11
N ASP A 117 -8.19 7.87 -14.28
CA ASP A 117 -7.56 7.58 -15.58
C ASP A 117 -7.54 6.08 -15.95
N GLY A 118 -8.14 5.23 -15.09
CA GLY A 118 -8.17 3.79 -15.27
C GLY A 118 -6.97 3.03 -14.69
N THR A 119 -6.03 3.71 -14.05
CA THR A 119 -4.91 3.06 -13.34
C THR A 119 -5.44 2.20 -12.19
N ASN A 120 -5.07 0.92 -12.17
CA ASN A 120 -5.36 0.02 -11.06
C ASN A 120 -4.17 0.01 -10.10
N TYR A 121 -4.41 0.36 -8.84
CA TYR A 121 -3.40 0.35 -7.79
C TYR A 121 -3.80 -0.60 -6.67
N ILE A 122 -3.03 -1.66 -6.48
CA ILE A 122 -3.21 -2.64 -5.39
C ILE A 122 -2.33 -2.20 -4.22
N SER A 123 -2.93 -1.93 -3.07
CA SER A 123 -2.24 -1.46 -1.87
C SER A 123 -2.30 -2.51 -0.77
N PHE A 124 -1.13 -2.91 -0.27
CA PHE A 124 -0.99 -3.78 0.89
C PHE A 124 -0.71 -2.96 2.14
N ARG A 125 -1.47 -3.23 3.21
CA ARG A 125 -1.28 -2.58 4.51
C ARG A 125 -0.01 -3.09 5.20
N GLY A 126 0.72 -2.17 5.80
CA GLY A 126 1.84 -2.48 6.68
C GLY A 126 1.40 -2.94 8.06
N THR A 127 2.35 -2.97 8.99
CA THR A 127 2.10 -3.34 10.39
C THR A 127 1.27 -2.26 11.06
N ASP A 128 0.21 -2.69 11.76
CA ASP A 128 -0.49 -1.85 12.71
C ASP A 128 0.17 -1.93 14.10
N SER A 129 -0.46 -1.31 15.11
CA SER A 129 0.02 -1.33 16.50
C SER A 129 -0.19 -2.67 17.23
N THR A 130 -0.60 -3.75 16.52
CA THR A 130 -0.88 -5.04 17.17
C THR A 130 0.39 -5.86 17.45
N ILE A 131 0.37 -6.62 18.53
CA ILE A 131 1.46 -7.57 18.88
C ILE A 131 1.68 -8.61 17.78
N ILE A 132 0.63 -8.95 17.02
CA ILE A 132 0.69 -9.95 15.95
C ILE A 132 1.47 -9.39 14.76
N GLY A 133 1.20 -8.14 14.38
CA GLY A 133 1.95 -7.45 13.33
C GLY A 133 3.45 -7.41 13.66
N TRP A 134 3.82 -7.01 14.86
CA TRP A 134 5.23 -7.01 15.29
C TRP A 134 5.89 -8.39 15.29
N LYS A 135 5.15 -9.45 15.66
CA LYS A 135 5.65 -10.81 15.57
C LYS A 135 5.87 -11.27 14.13
N GLU A 136 4.96 -10.93 13.22
CA GLU A 136 5.10 -11.25 11.79
C GLU A 136 6.29 -10.51 11.19
N ASP A 137 6.51 -9.23 11.54
CA ASP A 137 7.68 -8.45 11.11
C ASP A 137 8.99 -9.12 11.56
N PHE A 138 9.03 -9.62 12.79
CA PHE A 138 10.19 -10.36 13.28
C PHE A 138 10.39 -11.66 12.48
N LEU A 139 9.33 -12.40 12.16
CA LEU A 139 9.42 -13.62 11.35
C LEU A 139 9.95 -13.35 9.94
N MET A 140 9.63 -12.20 9.33
CA MET A 140 10.14 -11.83 8.00
C MET A 140 11.67 -11.77 7.93
N THR A 141 12.35 -11.53 9.06
CA THR A 141 13.82 -11.56 9.11
C THR A 141 14.39 -12.99 9.03
N PHE A 142 13.61 -14.02 9.36
CA PHE A 142 14.05 -15.41 9.43
C PHE A 142 13.41 -16.32 8.38
N MET A 143 12.26 -15.96 7.81
CA MET A 143 11.53 -16.77 6.85
C MET A 143 11.56 -16.11 5.46
N ALA A 144 11.71 -16.94 4.43
CA ALA A 144 11.61 -16.44 3.05
C ALA A 144 10.18 -15.99 2.70
N ASP A 145 9.17 -16.66 3.29
CA ASP A 145 7.75 -16.39 3.09
C ASP A 145 6.99 -16.45 4.41
N THR A 146 6.19 -15.44 4.73
CA THR A 146 5.24 -15.44 5.84
C THR A 146 3.85 -15.83 5.35
N GLU A 147 2.95 -16.17 6.27
CA GLU A 147 1.55 -16.44 5.92
C GLU A 147 0.86 -15.20 5.31
N GLY A 148 1.20 -13.99 5.77
CA GLY A 148 0.71 -12.75 5.17
C GLY A 148 1.23 -12.54 3.74
N ALA A 149 2.49 -12.86 3.46
CA ALA A 149 3.06 -12.79 2.12
C ALA A 149 2.37 -13.78 1.15
N LYS A 150 2.07 -15.00 1.60
CA LYS A 150 1.27 -15.97 0.83
C LYS A 150 -0.14 -15.48 0.56
N GLU A 151 -0.76 -14.82 1.53
CA GLU A 151 -2.10 -14.25 1.35
C GLU A 151 -2.07 -13.08 0.36
N ALA A 152 -1.00 -12.28 0.34
CA ALA A 152 -0.81 -11.23 -0.66
C ALA A 152 -0.74 -11.79 -2.10
N VAL A 153 -0.07 -12.94 -2.31
CA VAL A 153 -0.06 -13.64 -3.60
C VAL A 153 -1.46 -14.10 -4.00
N LYS A 154 -2.22 -14.68 -3.08
CA LYS A 154 -3.61 -15.11 -3.36
C LYS A 154 -4.50 -13.92 -3.70
N TYR A 155 -4.33 -12.82 -2.95
CA TYR A 155 -5.11 -11.60 -3.18
C TYR A 155 -4.88 -11.05 -4.59
N ILE A 156 -3.63 -10.82 -5.01
CA ILE A 156 -3.34 -10.26 -6.33
C ILE A 156 -3.85 -11.17 -7.45
N ASN A 157 -3.69 -12.49 -7.34
CA ASN A 157 -4.21 -13.45 -8.32
C ASN A 157 -5.74 -13.47 -8.39
N LYS A 158 -6.42 -13.21 -7.27
CA LYS A 158 -7.87 -13.14 -7.21
C LYS A 158 -8.39 -11.86 -7.84
N VAL A 159 -7.92 -10.70 -7.39
CA VAL A 159 -8.47 -9.41 -7.80
C VAL A 159 -8.14 -9.04 -9.24
N SER A 160 -6.96 -9.44 -9.74
CA SER A 160 -6.55 -9.20 -11.12
C SER A 160 -7.52 -9.76 -12.18
N LYS A 161 -8.35 -10.74 -11.81
CA LYS A 161 -9.39 -11.33 -12.70
C LYS A 161 -10.55 -10.37 -12.95
N PHE A 162 -10.75 -9.39 -12.09
CA PHE A 162 -11.82 -8.38 -12.15
C PHE A 162 -11.33 -7.01 -12.62
N LEU A 163 -10.01 -6.86 -12.81
CA LEU A 163 -9.36 -5.62 -13.23
C LEU A 163 -8.92 -5.73 -14.68
N GLU A 164 -9.17 -4.70 -15.45
CA GLU A 164 -8.68 -4.59 -16.84
C GLU A 164 -7.37 -3.79 -16.90
N GLY A 165 -6.55 -4.06 -17.92
CA GLY A 165 -5.31 -3.29 -18.17
C GLY A 165 -4.17 -3.61 -17.20
N ASN A 166 -3.27 -2.63 -17.06
CA ASN A 166 -2.07 -2.76 -16.25
C ASN A 166 -2.36 -2.60 -14.75
N LEU A 167 -1.49 -3.19 -13.95
CA LEU A 167 -1.53 -3.13 -12.50
C LEU A 167 -0.31 -2.36 -11.97
N MET A 168 -0.54 -1.50 -11.00
CA MET A 168 0.50 -0.99 -10.10
C MET A 168 0.27 -1.61 -8.73
N VAL A 169 1.34 -1.95 -8.05
CA VAL A 169 1.27 -2.64 -6.75
C VAL A 169 2.17 -1.89 -5.77
N GLY A 170 1.70 -1.65 -4.56
CA GLY A 170 2.53 -0.96 -3.57
C GLY A 170 2.06 -1.20 -2.14
N GLY A 171 2.83 -0.65 -1.22
CA GLY A 171 2.54 -0.66 0.20
C GLY A 171 3.64 0.04 1.00
N HIS A 172 3.35 0.32 2.26
CA HIS A 172 4.28 0.95 3.18
C HIS A 172 4.75 -0.08 4.23
N SER A 173 6.01 -0.02 4.62
CA SER A 173 6.60 -0.92 5.63
C SER A 173 6.42 -2.39 5.22
N LYS A 174 5.91 -3.27 6.08
CA LYS A 174 5.56 -4.66 5.76
C LYS A 174 4.73 -4.78 4.47
N GLY A 175 3.80 -3.85 4.22
CA GLY A 175 3.01 -3.82 2.99
C GLY A 175 3.86 -3.64 1.73
N GLY A 176 4.96 -2.90 1.79
CA GLY A 176 5.93 -2.77 0.71
C GLY A 176 6.65 -4.09 0.40
N ASN A 177 7.03 -4.84 1.43
CA ASN A 177 7.57 -6.19 1.27
C ASN A 177 6.51 -7.13 0.65
N PHE A 178 5.25 -7.10 1.12
CA PHE A 178 4.16 -7.88 0.52
C PHE A 178 3.93 -7.51 -0.94
N ALA A 179 4.03 -6.23 -1.30
CA ALA A 179 3.89 -5.78 -2.69
C ALA A 179 4.97 -6.40 -3.60
N MET A 180 6.22 -6.39 -3.17
CA MET A 180 7.31 -7.03 -3.90
C MET A 180 7.13 -8.55 -3.98
N PHE A 181 6.84 -9.21 -2.85
CA PHE A 181 6.66 -10.67 -2.80
C PHE A 181 5.49 -11.13 -3.66
N ALA A 182 4.31 -10.50 -3.51
CA ALA A 182 3.14 -10.86 -4.30
C ALA A 182 3.36 -10.64 -5.81
N SER A 183 4.08 -9.58 -6.18
CA SER A 183 4.41 -9.30 -7.58
C SER A 183 5.39 -10.31 -8.17
N ALA A 184 6.32 -10.83 -7.37
CA ALA A 184 7.27 -11.85 -7.81
C ALA A 184 6.59 -13.23 -7.97
N PHE A 185 5.75 -13.62 -7.02
CA PHE A 185 5.24 -14.99 -6.91
C PHE A 185 3.78 -15.15 -7.34
N CYS A 186 3.15 -14.14 -7.93
CA CYS A 186 1.83 -14.30 -8.56
C CYS A 186 1.89 -15.10 -9.87
N ASP A 187 0.73 -15.46 -10.41
CA ASP A 187 0.62 -16.14 -11.68
C ASP A 187 1.29 -15.32 -12.80
N ASN A 188 1.99 -15.96 -13.72
CA ASN A 188 2.76 -15.29 -14.78
C ASN A 188 1.90 -14.30 -15.59
N VAL A 189 0.65 -14.66 -15.90
CA VAL A 189 -0.28 -13.78 -16.63
C VAL A 189 -0.63 -12.50 -15.85
N VAL A 190 -0.57 -12.54 -14.53
CA VAL A 190 -0.74 -11.38 -13.65
C VAL A 190 0.55 -10.59 -13.58
N GLN A 191 1.68 -11.26 -13.43
CA GLN A 191 3.02 -10.65 -13.37
C GLN A 191 3.34 -9.82 -14.62
N GLU A 192 2.96 -10.31 -15.82
CA GLU A 192 3.11 -9.59 -17.09
C GLU A 192 2.35 -8.26 -17.10
N ARG A 193 1.18 -8.20 -16.45
CA ARG A 193 0.35 -6.99 -16.36
C ARG A 193 0.87 -5.97 -15.34
N ILE A 194 1.77 -6.35 -14.44
CA ILE A 194 2.34 -5.43 -13.47
C ILE A 194 3.29 -4.48 -14.19
N SER A 195 2.99 -3.19 -14.16
CA SER A 195 3.79 -2.13 -14.77
C SER A 195 4.80 -1.51 -13.78
N ARG A 196 4.46 -1.43 -12.51
CA ARG A 196 5.33 -0.87 -11.45
C ARG A 196 4.99 -1.49 -10.10
N VAL A 197 6.03 -1.69 -9.28
CA VAL A 197 5.93 -2.15 -7.90
C VAL A 197 6.60 -1.11 -6.99
N TYR A 198 5.91 -0.68 -5.96
CA TYR A 198 6.40 0.32 -5.02
C TYR A 198 6.61 -0.29 -3.63
N ASN A 199 7.85 -0.22 -3.16
CA ASN A 199 8.20 -0.53 -1.79
C ASN A 199 8.49 0.78 -1.04
N ASN A 200 7.53 1.25 -0.24
CA ASN A 200 7.71 2.45 0.55
C ASN A 200 8.22 2.07 1.94
N ASP A 201 9.52 2.15 2.12
CA ASP A 201 10.21 1.89 3.39
C ASP A 201 9.99 0.48 3.97
N GLY A 202 9.73 -0.50 3.12
CA GLY A 202 9.60 -1.90 3.52
C GLY A 202 10.94 -2.64 3.49
N PRO A 203 11.11 -3.68 4.33
CA PRO A 203 12.31 -4.50 4.32
C PRO A 203 12.48 -5.25 3.00
N GLY A 204 13.73 -5.53 2.64
CA GLY A 204 14.08 -6.38 1.52
C GLY A 204 13.84 -7.87 1.79
N PHE A 205 14.60 -8.73 1.13
CA PHE A 205 14.50 -10.18 1.24
C PHE A 205 15.84 -10.84 1.53
N ARG A 206 15.78 -12.09 1.93
CA ARG A 206 16.95 -12.97 2.00
C ARG A 206 17.42 -13.34 0.60
N ASP A 207 18.67 -13.71 0.49
CA ASP A 207 19.33 -14.11 -0.75
C ASP A 207 18.54 -15.14 -1.59
N GLU A 208 17.84 -16.06 -0.92
CA GLU A 208 17.04 -17.10 -1.57
C GLU A 208 15.92 -16.50 -2.45
N VAL A 209 15.25 -15.47 -1.93
CA VAL A 209 14.19 -14.75 -2.69
C VAL A 209 14.82 -13.85 -3.75
N ILE A 210 15.84 -13.08 -3.39
CA ILE A 210 16.53 -12.16 -4.31
C ILE A 210 17.06 -12.90 -5.55
N LYS A 211 17.63 -14.09 -5.36
CA LYS A 211 18.22 -14.90 -6.45
C LYS A 211 17.19 -15.78 -7.19
N SER A 212 15.93 -15.77 -6.77
CA SER A 212 14.88 -16.53 -7.47
C SER A 212 14.59 -15.93 -8.85
N ASN A 213 14.21 -16.81 -9.79
CA ASN A 213 13.83 -16.37 -11.15
C ASN A 213 12.61 -15.44 -11.12
N GLU A 214 11.69 -15.70 -10.21
CA GLU A 214 10.45 -14.95 -10.00
C GLU A 214 10.74 -13.51 -9.59
N TYR A 215 11.63 -13.30 -8.62
CA TYR A 215 12.05 -11.96 -8.20
C TYR A 215 12.84 -11.24 -9.29
N GLN A 216 13.78 -11.93 -9.93
CA GLN A 216 14.60 -11.36 -11.01
C GLN A 216 13.75 -10.95 -12.22
N ALA A 217 12.62 -11.61 -12.47
CA ALA A 217 11.69 -11.26 -13.53
C ALA A 217 11.01 -9.89 -13.30
N ILE A 218 10.89 -9.43 -12.04
CA ILE A 218 10.20 -8.17 -11.72
C ILE A 218 11.10 -7.09 -11.09
N VAL A 219 12.35 -7.38 -10.76
CA VAL A 219 13.24 -6.45 -10.04
C VAL A 219 13.35 -5.09 -10.75
N HIS A 220 13.37 -5.08 -12.08
CA HIS A 220 13.42 -3.87 -12.91
C HIS A 220 12.13 -3.02 -12.84
N LYS A 221 11.02 -3.56 -12.33
CA LYS A 221 9.74 -2.87 -12.11
C LYS A 221 9.63 -2.29 -10.70
N ILE A 222 10.51 -2.71 -9.76
CA ILE A 222 10.46 -2.30 -8.36
C ILE A 222 11.11 -0.92 -8.20
N CYS A 223 10.42 -0.05 -7.48
CA CYS A 223 10.93 1.23 -6.98
C CYS A 223 10.83 1.23 -5.46
N THR A 224 11.97 1.26 -4.79
CA THR A 224 12.04 1.36 -3.33
C THR A 224 12.29 2.81 -2.93
N ILE A 225 11.39 3.38 -2.13
CA ILE A 225 11.48 4.74 -1.59
C ILE A 225 11.80 4.62 -0.11
N VAL A 226 12.97 5.16 0.30
CA VAL A 226 13.49 5.00 1.65
C VAL A 226 13.79 6.37 2.26
N PRO A 227 13.23 6.74 3.42
CA PRO A 227 13.69 7.90 4.18
C PRO A 227 15.18 7.76 4.56
N GLN A 228 15.93 8.86 4.52
CA GLN A 228 17.37 8.84 4.85
C GLN A 228 17.68 8.32 6.26
N THR A 229 16.72 8.42 7.17
CA THR A 229 16.82 7.97 8.57
C THR A 229 16.17 6.62 8.82
N SER A 230 15.70 5.94 7.77
CA SER A 230 15.02 4.65 7.91
C SER A 230 15.94 3.57 8.45
N MET A 231 15.39 2.78 9.36
CA MET A 231 15.98 1.53 9.82
C MET A 231 15.36 0.32 9.12
N ILE A 232 14.06 0.37 8.83
CA ILE A 232 13.28 -0.74 8.27
C ILE A 232 13.65 -0.99 6.81
N GLY A 233 13.63 0.05 5.98
CA GLY A 233 13.93 -0.05 4.55
C GLY A 233 15.38 -0.44 4.23
N GLN A 234 16.27 -0.44 5.25
CA GLN A 234 17.64 -0.92 5.15
C GLN A 234 17.83 -2.36 5.65
N LEU A 235 16.76 -2.98 6.16
CA LEU A 235 16.83 -4.38 6.60
C LEU A 235 16.77 -5.31 5.38
N LEU A 236 17.66 -6.30 5.37
CA LEU A 236 17.80 -7.32 4.33
C LEU A 236 18.23 -6.76 2.96
N ALA A 237 18.43 -7.65 1.99
CA ALA A 237 18.92 -7.27 0.66
C ALA A 237 17.80 -6.71 -0.23
N ASN A 238 18.15 -5.71 -1.03
CA ASN A 238 17.26 -5.13 -2.03
C ASN A 238 18.10 -4.75 -3.26
N GLU A 239 17.83 -5.35 -4.41
CA GLU A 239 18.51 -5.08 -5.69
C GLU A 239 17.73 -4.12 -6.61
N SER A 240 16.60 -3.59 -6.13
CA SER A 240 15.77 -2.68 -6.92
C SER A 240 16.33 -1.25 -7.00
N GLU A 241 15.75 -0.44 -7.89
CA GLU A 241 15.96 1.01 -7.90
C GLU A 241 15.61 1.60 -6.53
N GLN A 242 16.55 2.27 -5.88
CA GLN A 242 16.33 2.94 -4.60
C GLN A 242 16.32 4.46 -4.75
N LYS A 243 15.31 5.09 -4.16
CA LYS A 243 15.19 6.54 -4.02
C LYS A 243 15.26 6.91 -2.55
N VAL A 244 16.35 7.51 -2.13
CA VAL A 244 16.49 8.05 -0.76
C VAL A 244 15.86 9.43 -0.73
N ILE A 245 14.91 9.63 0.20
CA ILE A 245 14.23 10.91 0.39
C ILE A 245 14.64 11.51 1.74
N GLU A 246 14.70 12.85 1.78
CA GLU A 246 14.90 13.59 3.02
C GLU A 246 13.70 13.42 3.95
N SER A 247 13.95 13.21 5.24
CA SER A 247 12.90 13.01 6.23
C SER A 247 13.36 13.52 7.59
N ASP A 248 12.46 14.22 8.27
CA ASP A 248 12.60 14.65 9.66
C ASP A 248 12.16 13.58 10.68
N ALA A 249 11.62 12.46 10.20
CA ALA A 249 11.19 11.36 11.06
C ALA A 249 12.40 10.60 11.61
N PHE A 250 12.35 10.28 12.90
CA PHE A 250 13.34 9.46 13.60
C PHE A 250 12.66 8.22 14.19
N GLY A 251 13.24 7.06 13.98
CA GLY A 251 12.85 5.81 14.62
C GLY A 251 12.06 4.83 13.73
N LEU A 252 11.38 3.90 14.39
CA LEU A 252 10.55 2.86 13.78
C LEU A 252 9.12 3.42 13.61
N TYR A 253 8.88 4.23 12.58
CA TYR A 253 7.55 4.77 12.27
C TYR A 253 7.14 4.40 10.86
#